data_1e9395a0aa88cac54dd8a0ae52142558
#
_entry.id   1e9395a0aa88cac54dd8a0ae52142558
#
_cell.length_a   1.000
_cell.length_b   1.000
_cell.length_c   1.000
_cell.angle_alpha   90.00
_cell.angle_beta   90.00
_cell.angle_gamma   90.00
#
_symmetry.space_group_name_H-M   'P 1'
#
loop_
_entity.id
_entity.type
_entity.pdbx_description
1 polymer ?
#
loop_
_entity_poly.entity_id
_entity_poly.type
_entity_poly.pdbx_seq_one_letter_code
_entity_poly.pdbx_strand_id
1 'polypeptide(L)'
;MQKIPWWEITPEDVYINRRKFMIGAGSAASVLALAACAPASMPTPTAPTANDAPPPPPLTDLPAALDYSEPYASAATDELGDPLNSYEDVTNYNNYYEFSTDKAEVARLSENFVSRPWTVEVTGLVNKPTTFSVDDLIKNFTQEERIYRLRCVEAWSMVIPWVGFELGSLLAAVDPKAEAKFVRFEAVMDPDQMQGQRRRFLNWPYVEGLRLDEAMNSLTILATGLYGELLPNPNGAPLRLVVPWKYGFKSIKGIVKIELTDTMPRSTWMAAVPNEYGFYANVNPQVDHPRWSQATERRIGGRGRRDTLMFNGYEEEVAALYTGMDLRENF
;
A
#
# COMPACT_ATOMS: atom_id res chain seq x y z
N MET A 1 9.28 -18.57 -28.80
CA MET A 1 9.36 -17.23 -28.18
C MET A 1 8.09 -16.47 -28.53
N GLN A 2 7.19 -16.28 -27.55
CA GLN A 2 6.02 -15.44 -27.72
C GLN A 2 6.48 -13.98 -27.84
N LYS A 3 6.10 -13.30 -28.93
CA LYS A 3 6.40 -11.87 -29.11
C LYS A 3 5.52 -11.08 -28.15
N ILE A 4 6.14 -10.32 -27.26
CA ILE A 4 5.45 -9.39 -26.36
C ILE A 4 4.76 -8.33 -27.24
N PRO A 5 3.44 -8.12 -27.11
CA PRO A 5 2.73 -7.10 -27.88
C PRO A 5 3.28 -5.71 -27.56
N TRP A 6 3.33 -4.82 -28.57
CA TRP A 6 3.92 -3.48 -28.45
C TRP A 6 3.32 -2.60 -27.34
N TRP A 7 2.06 -2.84 -26.95
CA TRP A 7 1.39 -2.14 -25.83
C TRP A 7 1.76 -2.67 -24.45
N GLU A 8 2.49 -3.77 -24.35
CA GLU A 8 3.09 -4.30 -23.12
C GLU A 8 4.53 -3.82 -22.95
N ILE A 9 5.09 -3.19 -23.97
CA ILE A 9 6.44 -2.62 -23.93
C ILE A 9 6.30 -1.17 -23.46
N THR A 10 6.97 -0.81 -22.39
CA THR A 10 7.07 0.60 -21.98
C THR A 10 7.67 1.40 -23.15
N PRO A 11 6.99 2.44 -23.69
CA PRO A 11 7.52 3.24 -24.77
C PRO A 11 8.93 3.75 -24.48
N GLU A 12 9.77 3.80 -25.49
CA GLU A 12 11.21 4.14 -25.36
C GLU A 12 11.42 5.54 -24.75
N ASP A 13 10.56 6.49 -25.06
CA ASP A 13 10.55 7.84 -24.49
C ASP A 13 10.25 7.85 -22.99
N VAL A 14 9.38 6.95 -22.51
CA VAL A 14 9.10 6.77 -21.08
C VAL A 14 10.27 6.10 -20.37
N TYR A 15 10.95 5.16 -21.04
CA TYR A 15 12.16 4.51 -20.53
C TYR A 15 13.36 5.46 -20.48
N ILE A 16 13.54 6.29 -21.49
CA ILE A 16 14.60 7.30 -21.60
C ILE A 16 14.39 8.42 -20.58
N ASN A 17 13.14 8.82 -20.30
CA ASN A 17 12.85 9.82 -19.26
C ASN A 17 13.17 9.31 -17.86
N ARG A 18 13.01 8.02 -17.57
CA ARG A 18 13.52 7.38 -16.35
C ARG A 18 15.04 7.56 -16.22
N ARG A 19 15.78 7.41 -17.32
CA ARG A 19 17.23 7.57 -17.35
C ARG A 19 17.67 9.04 -17.22
N LYS A 20 16.96 9.98 -17.85
CA LYS A 20 17.20 11.43 -17.72
C LYS A 20 16.88 11.95 -16.32
N PHE A 21 15.85 11.43 -15.68
CA PHE A 21 15.54 11.73 -14.28
C PHE A 21 16.67 11.29 -13.34
N MET A 22 17.26 10.12 -13.57
CA MET A 22 18.41 9.62 -12.80
C MET A 22 19.68 10.46 -13.00
N ILE A 23 19.85 11.08 -14.18
CA ILE A 23 21.00 11.96 -14.51
C ILE A 23 20.77 13.37 -13.96
N GLY A 24 19.54 13.89 -13.99
CA GLY A 24 19.19 15.21 -13.49
C GLY A 24 19.30 15.34 -11.97
N ALA A 25 19.03 14.25 -11.22
CA ALA A 25 19.20 14.22 -9.78
C ALA A 25 20.67 14.18 -9.32
N GLY A 26 21.60 13.76 -10.23
CA GLY A 26 23.04 13.74 -9.96
C GLY A 26 23.77 15.09 -10.14
N SER A 27 23.15 16.05 -10.83
CA SER A 27 23.82 17.31 -11.20
C SER A 27 23.54 18.50 -10.26
N ALA A 28 22.63 18.38 -9.31
CA ALA A 28 22.30 19.45 -8.37
C ALA A 28 23.13 19.45 -7.07
N ALA A 29 24.08 18.52 -6.92
CA ALA A 29 24.87 18.35 -5.71
C ALA A 29 26.29 19.01 -5.77
N SER A 30 26.60 19.83 -6.78
CA SER A 30 27.97 20.28 -7.03
C SER A 30 28.22 21.80 -6.89
N VAL A 31 27.39 22.56 -6.20
CA VAL A 31 27.73 23.95 -5.87
C VAL A 31 27.27 24.25 -4.44
N LEU A 32 28.11 24.05 -3.47
CA LEU A 32 28.21 24.81 -2.22
C LEU A 32 29.25 24.14 -1.29
N ALA A 33 30.51 24.29 -1.65
CA ALA A 33 31.61 24.15 -0.69
C ALA A 33 32.38 25.46 -0.68
N LEU A 34 32.26 26.22 0.42
CA LEU A 34 33.31 27.08 0.99
C LEU A 34 32.68 28.06 1.99
N ALA A 35 32.68 27.72 3.26
CA ALA A 35 32.95 28.65 4.35
C ALA A 35 33.23 27.85 5.63
N ALA A 36 34.50 27.79 5.98
CA ALA A 36 34.98 27.25 7.24
C ALA A 36 34.76 28.25 8.39
N CYS A 37 34.37 27.75 9.54
CA CYS A 37 34.99 28.03 10.85
C CYS A 37 34.27 27.20 11.93
N ALA A 38 35.03 26.35 12.59
CA ALA A 38 34.68 25.53 13.77
C ALA A 38 34.87 26.36 15.08
N PRO A 39 34.66 25.83 16.31
CA PRO A 39 33.95 24.62 16.76
C PRO A 39 33.06 24.86 18.00
N ALA A 40 32.11 23.99 18.27
CA ALA A 40 31.66 23.65 19.62
C ALA A 40 31.04 22.24 19.61
N SER A 41 31.72 21.31 20.21
CA SER A 41 31.24 19.94 20.46
C SER A 41 30.14 19.94 21.49
N MET A 42 28.93 19.56 21.07
CA MET A 42 27.87 19.11 21.97
C MET A 42 27.74 17.57 21.83
N PRO A 43 27.55 16.83 22.92
CA PRO A 43 27.40 15.37 22.84
C PRO A 43 26.10 15.01 22.12
N THR A 44 26.25 14.21 21.08
CA THR A 44 25.15 13.57 20.34
C THR A 44 24.45 12.60 21.30
N PRO A 45 23.12 12.68 21.49
CA PRO A 45 22.41 11.61 22.18
C PRO A 45 22.48 10.36 21.31
N THR A 46 23.08 9.31 21.84
CA THR A 46 23.08 7.96 21.25
C THR A 46 21.66 7.49 21.16
N ALA A 47 21.15 7.29 19.96
CA ALA A 47 19.89 6.58 19.76
C ALA A 47 20.03 5.14 20.30
N PRO A 48 19.06 4.60 21.03
CA PRO A 48 19.11 3.20 21.46
C PRO A 48 19.18 2.30 20.22
N THR A 49 20.20 1.47 20.17
CA THR A 49 20.33 0.42 19.17
C THR A 49 19.20 -0.58 19.37
N ALA A 50 18.51 -0.94 18.27
CA ALA A 50 17.34 -1.83 18.23
C ALA A 50 17.62 -3.30 18.66
N ASN A 51 18.72 -3.57 19.36
CA ASN A 51 19.18 -4.92 19.70
C ASN A 51 18.96 -5.34 21.16
N ASP A 52 18.31 -4.53 22.00
CA ASP A 52 18.14 -4.85 23.43
C ASP A 52 16.71 -5.34 23.82
N ALA A 53 15.83 -5.60 22.85
CA ALA A 53 14.57 -6.27 23.14
C ALA A 53 14.82 -7.79 23.24
N PRO A 54 14.36 -8.48 24.30
CA PRO A 54 14.46 -9.93 24.37
C PRO A 54 13.75 -10.54 23.14
N PRO A 55 14.29 -11.64 22.56
CA PRO A 55 13.63 -12.30 21.46
C PRO A 55 12.22 -12.74 21.90
N PRO A 56 11.20 -12.55 21.03
CA PRO A 56 9.85 -13.00 21.32
C PRO A 56 9.85 -14.52 21.58
N PRO A 57 8.95 -15.02 22.46
CA PRO A 57 8.87 -16.45 22.73
C PRO A 57 8.61 -17.23 21.43
N PRO A 58 9.14 -18.45 21.29
CA PRO A 58 8.92 -19.26 20.10
C PRO A 58 7.43 -19.55 19.94
N LEU A 59 6.91 -19.26 18.74
CA LEU A 59 5.50 -19.47 18.37
C LEU A 59 5.27 -20.97 18.18
N THR A 60 4.75 -21.63 19.20
CA THR A 60 4.53 -23.10 19.19
C THR A 60 3.14 -23.50 18.68
N ASP A 61 2.19 -22.58 18.50
CA ASP A 61 0.82 -22.89 18.10
C ASP A 61 0.28 -21.83 17.10
N LEU A 62 0.88 -21.78 15.90
CA LEU A 62 0.20 -21.11 14.79
C LEU A 62 -0.75 -22.13 14.16
N PRO A 63 -2.03 -21.77 13.90
CA PRO A 63 -2.85 -22.58 13.03
C PRO A 63 -2.18 -22.66 11.66
N ALA A 64 -1.98 -23.87 11.15
CA ALA A 64 -1.37 -24.11 9.84
C ALA A 64 -2.22 -23.55 8.68
N ALA A 65 -3.46 -23.24 8.96
CA ALA A 65 -4.40 -22.46 8.15
C ALA A 65 -5.23 -21.60 9.09
N LEU A 66 -5.67 -20.43 8.62
CA LEU A 66 -6.67 -19.66 9.32
C LEU A 66 -7.92 -20.53 9.41
N ASP A 67 -8.31 -20.94 10.64
CA ASP A 67 -9.54 -21.70 10.86
C ASP A 67 -10.73 -20.75 10.71
N TYR A 68 -11.15 -20.58 9.48
CA TYR A 68 -12.35 -19.87 9.14
C TYR A 68 -13.49 -20.88 9.18
N SER A 69 -14.46 -20.67 10.04
CA SER A 69 -15.57 -21.56 10.35
C SER A 69 -16.53 -21.81 9.16
N GLU A 70 -16.33 -21.16 8.02
CA GLU A 70 -17.08 -21.36 6.79
C GLU A 70 -16.10 -21.48 5.61
N PRO A 71 -16.36 -22.36 4.64
CA PRO A 71 -15.54 -22.43 3.44
C PRO A 71 -15.61 -21.07 2.73
N TYR A 72 -14.46 -20.49 2.38
CA TYR A 72 -14.38 -19.37 1.46
C TYR A 72 -14.80 -19.84 0.07
N ALA A 73 -16.06 -20.10 -0.09
CA ALA A 73 -16.73 -20.19 -1.36
C ALA A 73 -17.35 -18.83 -1.57
N SER A 74 -16.51 -17.86 -1.75
CA SER A 74 -16.90 -16.57 -2.24
C SER A 74 -17.71 -16.72 -3.51
N ALA A 75 -18.56 -15.74 -3.79
CA ALA A 75 -19.15 -15.59 -5.10
C ALA A 75 -18.01 -15.63 -6.14
N ALA A 76 -18.25 -16.28 -7.28
CA ALA A 76 -17.29 -16.35 -8.37
C ALA A 76 -17.04 -14.99 -9.05
N THR A 77 -17.77 -13.94 -8.61
CA THR A 77 -17.77 -12.59 -9.18
C THR A 77 -17.87 -11.55 -8.07
N ASP A 78 -17.48 -10.31 -8.37
CA ASP A 78 -17.83 -9.15 -7.55
C ASP A 78 -19.32 -8.76 -7.69
N GLU A 79 -19.74 -7.69 -7.02
CA GLU A 79 -21.11 -7.18 -7.03
C GLU A 79 -21.54 -6.61 -8.39
N LEU A 80 -20.60 -6.31 -9.29
CA LEU A 80 -20.89 -5.90 -10.67
C LEU A 80 -20.93 -7.08 -11.65
N GLY A 81 -20.68 -8.31 -11.16
CA GLY A 81 -20.64 -9.52 -11.98
C GLY A 81 -19.29 -9.75 -12.67
N ASP A 82 -18.25 -9.03 -12.32
CA ASP A 82 -16.89 -9.25 -12.83
C ASP A 82 -16.28 -10.49 -12.18
N PRO A 83 -15.73 -11.44 -12.98
CA PRO A 83 -15.12 -12.63 -12.44
C PRO A 83 -13.85 -12.33 -11.65
N LEU A 84 -13.58 -13.16 -10.63
CA LEU A 84 -12.32 -13.13 -9.90
C LEU A 84 -11.14 -13.34 -10.86
N ASN A 85 -10.05 -12.66 -10.61
CA ASN A 85 -8.77 -13.01 -11.22
C ASN A 85 -8.28 -14.37 -10.72
N SER A 86 -7.40 -15.02 -11.45
CA SER A 86 -6.76 -16.23 -10.95
C SER A 86 -5.79 -15.92 -9.79
N TYR A 87 -5.60 -16.87 -8.88
CA TYR A 87 -4.58 -16.74 -7.83
C TYR A 87 -3.19 -16.47 -8.44
N GLU A 88 -2.87 -17.11 -9.56
CA GLU A 88 -1.61 -16.92 -10.27
C GLU A 88 -1.44 -15.49 -10.77
N ASP A 89 -2.47 -14.89 -11.40
CA ASP A 89 -2.42 -13.50 -11.84
C ASP A 89 -2.17 -12.54 -10.67
N VAL A 90 -2.88 -12.75 -9.55
CA VAL A 90 -2.82 -11.87 -8.38
C VAL A 90 -1.48 -11.97 -7.66
N THR A 91 -0.89 -13.16 -7.59
CA THR A 91 0.38 -13.36 -6.86
C THR A 91 1.62 -13.07 -7.70
N ASN A 92 1.52 -13.11 -9.06
CA ASN A 92 2.67 -12.95 -9.95
C ASN A 92 2.72 -11.61 -10.70
N TYR A 93 1.79 -10.69 -10.43
CA TYR A 93 1.80 -9.36 -11.06
C TYR A 93 1.55 -8.27 -10.03
N ASN A 94 2.62 -7.77 -9.41
CA ASN A 94 2.54 -6.87 -8.27
C ASN A 94 3.46 -5.66 -8.38
N ASN A 95 2.95 -4.47 -8.07
CA ASN A 95 3.77 -3.31 -7.73
C ASN A 95 4.17 -3.41 -6.25
N TYR A 96 5.39 -3.85 -5.98
CA TYR A 96 5.97 -3.88 -4.63
C TYR A 96 7.44 -3.45 -4.72
N TYR A 97 7.62 -2.13 -4.73
CA TYR A 97 8.89 -1.50 -5.07
C TYR A 97 10.00 -1.77 -4.06
N GLU A 98 9.65 -2.15 -2.85
CA GLU A 98 10.56 -2.64 -1.82
C GLU A 98 11.36 -3.87 -2.30
N PHE A 99 10.78 -4.68 -3.20
CA PHE A 99 11.47 -5.80 -3.85
C PHE A 99 11.97 -5.44 -5.25
N SER A 100 11.07 -4.95 -6.12
CA SER A 100 11.40 -4.67 -7.52
C SER A 100 10.45 -3.64 -8.14
N THR A 101 10.97 -2.92 -9.14
CA THR A 101 10.15 -2.12 -10.08
C THR A 101 9.54 -2.95 -11.21
N ASP A 102 9.99 -4.19 -11.38
CA ASP A 102 9.41 -5.15 -12.32
C ASP A 102 8.37 -6.01 -11.60
N LYS A 103 7.12 -5.91 -12.06
CA LYS A 103 5.95 -6.55 -11.43
C LYS A 103 6.02 -8.08 -11.46
N ALA A 104 6.63 -8.65 -12.51
CA ALA A 104 6.74 -10.11 -12.67
C ALA A 104 7.86 -10.72 -11.78
N GLU A 105 8.83 -9.90 -11.34
CA GLU A 105 9.94 -10.34 -10.51
C GLU A 105 9.61 -10.36 -9.01
N VAL A 106 8.56 -9.64 -8.58
CA VAL A 106 8.22 -9.48 -7.15
C VAL A 106 7.97 -10.83 -6.48
N ALA A 107 7.21 -11.73 -7.10
CA ALA A 107 6.90 -13.04 -6.53
C ALA A 107 8.18 -13.82 -6.22
N ARG A 108 9.10 -13.92 -7.18
CA ARG A 108 10.39 -14.61 -7.02
C ARG A 108 11.29 -13.94 -5.97
N LEU A 109 11.35 -12.62 -5.97
CA LEU A 109 12.25 -11.86 -5.08
C LEU A 109 11.75 -11.80 -3.64
N SER A 110 10.44 -11.97 -3.42
CA SER A 110 9.84 -12.03 -2.09
C SER A 110 9.66 -13.45 -1.54
N GLU A 111 10.02 -14.49 -2.28
CA GLU A 111 9.80 -15.90 -1.90
C GLU A 111 10.33 -16.20 -0.49
N ASN A 112 11.52 -15.75 -0.16
CA ASN A 112 12.18 -16.01 1.12
C ASN A 112 11.98 -14.89 2.16
N PHE A 113 11.06 -13.98 1.92
CA PHE A 113 10.76 -12.92 2.88
C PHE A 113 10.10 -13.49 4.14
N VAL A 114 10.71 -13.22 5.30
CA VAL A 114 10.23 -13.67 6.60
C VAL A 114 9.25 -12.63 7.14
N SER A 115 7.98 -12.90 7.00
CA SER A 115 6.90 -12.02 7.42
C SER A 115 6.38 -12.28 8.84
N ARG A 116 6.97 -13.22 9.57
CA ARG A 116 6.58 -13.56 10.96
C ARG A 116 7.79 -13.94 11.81
N PRO A 117 7.83 -13.57 13.12
CA PRO A 117 6.82 -12.79 13.84
C PRO A 117 6.75 -11.33 13.35
N TRP A 118 5.57 -10.69 13.51
CA TRP A 118 5.35 -9.33 13.04
C TRP A 118 4.48 -8.53 14.00
N THR A 119 4.85 -7.28 14.22
CA THR A 119 4.09 -6.36 15.09
C THR A 119 3.74 -5.09 14.34
N VAL A 120 2.63 -4.49 14.74
CA VAL A 120 2.14 -3.20 14.27
C VAL A 120 1.95 -2.27 15.45
N GLU A 121 2.66 -1.16 15.46
CA GLU A 121 2.51 -0.10 16.45
C GLU A 121 1.37 0.84 16.04
N VAL A 122 0.39 1.06 16.93
CA VAL A 122 -0.68 2.05 16.73
C VAL A 122 -0.50 3.18 17.75
N THR A 123 -0.22 4.39 17.26
CA THR A 123 0.22 5.54 18.07
C THR A 123 -0.36 6.87 17.61
N GLY A 124 0.20 7.98 18.10
CA GLY A 124 -0.18 9.34 17.77
C GLY A 124 -1.36 9.83 18.60
N LEU A 125 -2.34 10.43 17.96
CA LEU A 125 -3.52 11.00 18.62
C LEU A 125 -4.54 9.92 19.00
N VAL A 126 -4.14 9.00 19.87
CA VAL A 126 -4.96 7.94 20.46
C VAL A 126 -4.88 7.99 22.00
N ASN A 127 -5.92 7.50 22.68
CA ASN A 127 -5.91 7.42 24.14
C ASN A 127 -5.27 6.11 24.65
N LYS A 128 -5.22 5.08 23.80
CA LYS A 128 -4.69 3.75 24.12
C LYS A 128 -3.65 3.32 23.10
N PRO A 129 -2.44 3.94 23.07
CA PRO A 129 -1.39 3.50 22.15
C PRO A 129 -1.04 2.04 22.45
N THR A 130 -0.98 1.21 21.40
CA THR A 130 -0.85 -0.24 21.56
C THR A 130 0.00 -0.81 20.43
N THR A 131 0.85 -1.79 20.76
CA THR A 131 1.53 -2.63 19.77
C THR A 131 0.82 -3.97 19.70
N PHE A 132 0.35 -4.32 18.52
CA PHE A 132 -0.35 -5.59 18.26
C PHE A 132 0.59 -6.55 17.55
N SER A 133 0.59 -7.83 17.92
CA SER A 133 1.07 -8.84 16.99
C SER A 133 0.04 -9.06 15.88
N VAL A 134 0.49 -9.38 14.67
CA VAL A 134 -0.44 -9.67 13.58
C VAL A 134 -1.28 -10.91 13.88
N ASP A 135 -0.72 -11.88 14.60
CA ASP A 135 -1.45 -13.07 15.03
C ASP A 135 -2.58 -12.74 16.02
N ASP A 136 -2.36 -11.77 16.92
CA ASP A 136 -3.43 -11.26 17.80
C ASP A 136 -4.48 -10.47 17.00
N LEU A 137 -4.09 -9.71 15.97
CA LEU A 137 -5.04 -9.04 15.09
C LEU A 137 -5.94 -10.05 14.38
N ILE A 138 -5.37 -11.11 13.83
CA ILE A 138 -6.13 -12.18 13.17
C ILE A 138 -7.09 -12.86 14.14
N LYS A 139 -6.65 -13.12 15.38
CA LYS A 139 -7.44 -13.83 16.39
C LYS A 139 -8.54 -12.97 17.01
N ASN A 140 -8.29 -11.68 17.24
CA ASN A 140 -9.17 -10.84 18.05
C ASN A 140 -10.15 -9.98 17.21
N PHE A 141 -9.90 -9.82 15.92
CA PHE A 141 -10.79 -9.11 14.98
C PHE A 141 -11.46 -10.11 14.04
N THR A 142 -12.77 -9.96 13.87
CA THR A 142 -13.54 -10.82 12.96
C THR A 142 -13.00 -10.69 11.53
N GLN A 143 -12.47 -11.79 11.01
CA GLN A 143 -12.00 -11.84 9.63
C GLN A 143 -13.19 -12.05 8.69
N GLU A 144 -13.20 -11.30 7.59
CA GLU A 144 -14.24 -11.36 6.57
C GLU A 144 -13.61 -11.50 5.19
N GLU A 145 -14.28 -12.22 4.29
CA GLU A 145 -13.92 -12.16 2.89
C GLU A 145 -14.59 -10.94 2.25
N ARG A 146 -13.80 -10.17 1.51
CA ARG A 146 -14.25 -9.01 0.74
C ARG A 146 -13.75 -9.12 -0.69
N ILE A 147 -14.66 -9.33 -1.63
CA ILE A 147 -14.31 -9.33 -3.06
C ILE A 147 -14.27 -7.90 -3.55
N TYR A 148 -13.07 -7.40 -3.80
CA TYR A 148 -12.86 -6.01 -4.19
C TYR A 148 -12.16 -5.89 -5.53
N ARG A 149 -12.60 -4.91 -6.32
CA ARG A 149 -11.86 -4.39 -7.46
C ARG A 149 -10.63 -3.64 -6.96
N LEU A 150 -9.49 -3.91 -7.56
CA LEU A 150 -8.25 -3.16 -7.37
C LEU A 150 -7.93 -2.45 -8.69
N ARG A 151 -7.73 -1.15 -8.65
CA ARG A 151 -7.35 -0.33 -9.80
C ARG A 151 -6.00 0.32 -9.58
N CYS A 152 -5.03 -0.03 -10.40
CA CYS A 152 -3.72 0.62 -10.37
C CYS A 152 -3.76 1.94 -11.15
N VAL A 153 -3.02 2.94 -10.69
CA VAL A 153 -2.82 4.20 -11.41
C VAL A 153 -2.24 3.97 -12.82
N GLU A 154 -1.53 2.88 -13.05
CA GLU A 154 -0.99 2.46 -14.35
C GLU A 154 -2.04 1.88 -15.33
N ALA A 155 -3.32 2.10 -15.06
CA ALA A 155 -4.44 1.72 -15.92
C ALA A 155 -4.60 0.21 -16.15
N TRP A 156 -4.35 -0.60 -15.12
CA TRP A 156 -4.72 -2.01 -15.04
C TRP A 156 -5.50 -2.32 -13.75
N SER A 157 -6.24 -3.41 -13.75
CA SER A 157 -7.13 -3.77 -12.64
C SER A 157 -7.23 -5.28 -12.44
N MET A 158 -7.70 -5.65 -11.24
CA MET A 158 -8.00 -7.02 -10.82
C MET A 158 -9.26 -7.04 -9.98
N VAL A 159 -9.90 -8.22 -9.84
CA VAL A 159 -10.91 -8.54 -8.84
C VAL A 159 -10.32 -9.58 -7.91
N ILE A 160 -10.23 -9.26 -6.62
CA ILE A 160 -9.48 -10.05 -5.64
C ILE A 160 -10.34 -10.33 -4.42
N PRO A 161 -10.48 -11.59 -3.98
CA PRO A 161 -11.14 -11.96 -2.74
C PRO A 161 -10.15 -11.82 -1.57
N TRP A 162 -10.13 -10.65 -0.96
CA TRP A 162 -9.33 -10.38 0.21
C TRP A 162 -9.96 -10.99 1.46
N VAL A 163 -9.10 -11.39 2.40
CA VAL A 163 -9.51 -11.74 3.75
C VAL A 163 -8.92 -10.72 4.71
N GLY A 164 -9.72 -10.19 5.62
CA GLY A 164 -9.26 -9.18 6.56
C GLY A 164 -10.38 -8.67 7.45
N PHE A 165 -10.13 -7.56 8.10
CA PHE A 165 -11.08 -6.91 9.00
C PHE A 165 -11.10 -5.40 8.80
N GLU A 166 -12.18 -4.74 9.19
CA GLU A 166 -12.31 -3.29 9.05
C GLU A 166 -11.23 -2.55 9.85
N LEU A 167 -10.51 -1.64 9.19
CA LEU A 167 -9.55 -0.75 9.86
C LEU A 167 -10.22 0.05 10.97
N GLY A 168 -11.45 0.49 10.75
CA GLY A 168 -12.25 1.23 11.74
C GLY A 168 -12.38 0.50 13.07
N SER A 169 -12.48 -0.83 13.07
CA SER A 169 -12.53 -1.65 14.28
C SER A 169 -11.23 -1.57 15.10
N LEU A 170 -10.07 -1.61 14.43
CA LEU A 170 -8.78 -1.41 15.10
C LEU A 170 -8.64 0.01 15.67
N LEU A 171 -9.03 1.01 14.88
CA LEU A 171 -8.96 2.41 15.31
C LEU A 171 -9.89 2.66 16.51
N ALA A 172 -11.09 2.11 16.53
CA ALA A 172 -12.00 2.19 17.67
C ALA A 172 -11.40 1.56 18.95
N ALA A 173 -10.67 0.45 18.83
CA ALA A 173 -10.04 -0.21 19.97
C ALA A 173 -8.95 0.65 20.66
N VAL A 174 -8.24 1.49 19.89
CA VAL A 174 -7.20 2.40 20.41
C VAL A 174 -7.73 3.77 20.83
N ASP A 175 -9.03 4.03 20.65
CA ASP A 175 -9.75 5.21 21.14
C ASP A 175 -9.14 6.53 20.62
N PRO A 176 -9.44 6.93 19.35
CA PRO A 176 -8.91 8.14 18.74
C PRO A 176 -9.27 9.40 19.53
N LYS A 177 -8.32 10.33 19.66
CA LYS A 177 -8.59 11.66 20.22
C LYS A 177 -9.39 12.51 19.25
N ALA A 178 -10.14 13.48 19.76
CA ALA A 178 -10.99 14.36 18.96
C ALA A 178 -10.22 15.18 17.90
N GLU A 179 -8.95 15.44 18.15
CA GLU A 179 -8.07 16.20 17.24
C GLU A 179 -7.55 15.38 16.07
N ALA A 180 -7.68 14.05 16.11
CA ALA A 180 -7.24 13.16 15.03
C ALA A 180 -8.06 13.43 13.76
N LYS A 181 -7.38 13.71 12.65
CA LYS A 181 -7.99 13.99 11.34
C LYS A 181 -7.52 13.06 10.25
N PHE A 182 -6.34 12.48 10.43
CA PHE A 182 -5.68 11.64 9.44
C PHE A 182 -5.07 10.41 10.12
N VAL A 183 -4.88 9.40 9.31
CA VAL A 183 -4.16 8.17 9.68
C VAL A 183 -2.96 8.06 8.74
N ARG A 184 -1.76 7.98 9.30
CA ARG A 184 -0.50 7.76 8.61
C ARG A 184 -0.08 6.31 8.78
N PHE A 185 0.34 5.68 7.72
CA PHE A 185 0.83 4.31 7.70
C PHE A 185 2.30 4.31 7.30
N GLU A 186 3.06 3.39 7.86
CA GLU A 186 4.46 3.17 7.52
C GLU A 186 4.73 1.68 7.29
N ALA A 187 5.39 1.38 6.17
CA ALA A 187 5.84 0.04 5.84
C ALA A 187 7.16 -0.29 6.54
N VAL A 188 7.47 -1.57 6.60
CA VAL A 188 8.74 -2.08 7.12
C VAL A 188 9.92 -1.52 6.33
N MET A 189 11.01 -1.22 7.05
CA MET A 189 12.31 -0.91 6.47
C MET A 189 13.26 -2.08 6.75
N ASP A 190 13.46 -2.92 5.74
CA ASP A 190 14.35 -4.09 5.82
C ASP A 190 15.09 -4.30 4.48
N PRO A 191 16.14 -3.52 4.23
CA PRO A 191 16.88 -3.61 2.97
C PRO A 191 17.65 -4.92 2.79
N ASP A 192 17.75 -5.75 3.82
CA ASP A 192 18.41 -7.05 3.71
C ASP A 192 17.51 -8.10 3.07
N GLN A 193 16.24 -8.05 3.36
CA GLN A 193 15.24 -8.89 2.72
C GLN A 193 14.58 -8.21 1.49
N MET A 194 14.49 -6.86 1.52
CA MET A 194 13.81 -6.03 0.51
C MET A 194 14.82 -5.20 -0.29
N GLN A 195 15.49 -5.83 -1.25
CA GLN A 195 16.61 -5.21 -1.99
C GLN A 195 16.25 -3.94 -2.77
N GLY A 196 14.96 -3.73 -3.10
CA GLY A 196 14.48 -2.50 -3.73
C GLY A 196 14.69 -1.27 -2.84
N GLN A 197 14.66 -1.44 -1.52
CA GLN A 197 14.90 -0.36 -0.55
C GLN A 197 16.36 0.14 -0.53
N ARG A 198 17.30 -0.60 -1.11
CA ARG A 198 18.68 -0.13 -1.31
C ARG A 198 18.79 0.90 -2.42
N ARG A 199 17.74 1.04 -3.26
CA ARG A 199 17.70 1.99 -4.37
C ARG A 199 17.12 3.33 -3.90
N ARG A 200 17.73 4.44 -4.29
CA ARG A 200 17.36 5.79 -3.85
C ARG A 200 16.35 6.49 -4.77
N PHE A 201 15.47 5.74 -5.44
CA PHE A 201 14.47 6.36 -6.31
C PHE A 201 13.20 6.78 -5.56
N LEU A 202 12.95 6.19 -4.40
CA LEU A 202 11.93 6.61 -3.43
C LEU A 202 12.58 6.86 -2.07
N ASN A 203 11.90 7.64 -1.25
CA ASN A 203 12.26 7.77 0.16
C ASN A 203 11.66 6.58 0.92
N TRP A 204 12.52 5.82 1.59
CA TRP A 204 12.12 4.69 2.43
C TRP A 204 12.13 5.06 3.91
N PRO A 205 11.31 4.44 4.76
CA PRO A 205 10.28 3.45 4.43
C PRO A 205 9.12 4.06 3.61
N TYR A 206 8.32 3.19 2.96
CA TYR A 206 7.13 3.62 2.25
C TYR A 206 6.10 4.15 3.24
N VAL A 207 5.52 5.31 2.94
CA VAL A 207 4.52 6.01 3.77
C VAL A 207 3.27 6.28 2.95
N GLU A 208 2.12 6.05 3.54
CA GLU A 208 0.82 6.43 3.01
C GLU A 208 -0.05 7.10 4.08
N GLY A 209 -1.16 7.69 3.63
CA GLY A 209 -2.11 8.32 4.53
C GLY A 209 -3.55 8.29 4.02
N LEU A 210 -4.48 8.31 4.96
CA LEU A 210 -5.92 8.48 4.73
C LEU A 210 -6.45 9.60 5.61
N ARG A 211 -7.57 10.20 5.22
CA ARG A 211 -8.39 10.94 6.17
C ARG A 211 -8.98 9.96 7.18
N LEU A 212 -9.30 10.44 8.38
CA LEU A 212 -9.86 9.58 9.43
C LEU A 212 -11.22 8.98 9.02
N ASP A 213 -12.07 9.75 8.33
CA ASP A 213 -13.36 9.27 7.83
C ASP A 213 -13.22 8.22 6.72
N GLU A 214 -12.19 8.33 5.86
CA GLU A 214 -11.84 7.28 4.89
C GLU A 214 -11.35 6.01 5.59
N ALA A 215 -10.53 6.16 6.62
CA ALA A 215 -10.01 5.04 7.43
C ALA A 215 -11.10 4.35 8.25
N MET A 216 -12.13 5.08 8.67
CA MET A 216 -13.28 4.56 9.41
C MET A 216 -14.39 4.00 8.52
N ASN A 217 -14.31 4.18 7.19
CA ASN A 217 -15.28 3.63 6.25
C ASN A 217 -15.19 2.10 6.24
N SER A 218 -16.35 1.43 6.24
CA SER A 218 -16.43 -0.04 6.31
C SER A 218 -15.78 -0.78 5.13
N LEU A 219 -15.58 -0.11 4.00
CA LEU A 219 -14.85 -0.68 2.85
C LEU A 219 -13.32 -0.68 3.07
N THR A 220 -12.81 0.11 4.01
CA THR A 220 -11.37 0.16 4.31
C THR A 220 -11.00 -0.99 5.24
N ILE A 221 -10.23 -1.94 4.74
CA ILE A 221 -9.81 -3.11 5.51
C ILE A 221 -8.29 -3.22 5.67
N LEU A 222 -7.89 -3.87 6.76
CA LEU A 222 -6.57 -4.45 6.91
C LEU A 222 -6.64 -5.91 6.48
N ALA A 223 -6.04 -6.21 5.33
CA ALA A 223 -6.03 -7.56 4.79
C ALA A 223 -4.89 -8.38 5.39
N THR A 224 -5.24 -9.59 5.83
CA THR A 224 -4.38 -10.62 6.41
C THR A 224 -4.27 -11.85 5.54
N GLY A 225 -5.13 -11.93 4.50
CA GLY A 225 -5.20 -13.04 3.56
C GLY A 225 -5.85 -12.68 2.24
N LEU A 226 -5.87 -13.66 1.34
CA LEU A 226 -6.61 -13.65 0.07
C LEU A 226 -6.89 -15.09 -0.37
N TYR A 227 -7.99 -15.31 -1.10
CA TYR A 227 -8.44 -16.64 -1.53
C TYR A 227 -8.56 -17.66 -0.37
N GLY A 228 -8.95 -17.21 0.83
CA GLY A 228 -9.06 -18.08 2.01
C GLY A 228 -7.74 -18.48 2.68
N GLU A 229 -6.60 -18.01 2.18
CA GLU A 229 -5.27 -18.31 2.71
C GLU A 229 -4.62 -17.08 3.33
N LEU A 230 -3.57 -17.29 4.13
CA LEU A 230 -2.73 -16.20 4.63
C LEU A 230 -2.14 -15.38 3.48
N LEU A 231 -1.96 -14.09 3.71
CA LEU A 231 -1.47 -13.17 2.70
C LEU A 231 -0.09 -13.57 2.20
N PRO A 232 0.08 -13.82 0.88
CA PRO A 232 1.38 -14.15 0.31
C PRO A 232 2.34 -12.96 0.32
N ASN A 233 3.64 -13.24 0.37
CA ASN A 233 4.69 -12.23 0.39
C ASN A 233 4.56 -11.16 -0.72
N PRO A 234 4.38 -11.53 -2.02
CA PRO A 234 4.26 -10.55 -3.10
C PRO A 234 3.03 -9.63 -2.97
N ASN A 235 2.03 -10.05 -2.21
CA ASN A 235 0.79 -9.30 -1.98
C ASN A 235 0.82 -8.43 -0.73
N GLY A 236 1.93 -8.45 0.04
CA GLY A 236 2.14 -7.55 1.18
C GLY A 236 2.01 -8.20 2.55
N ALA A 237 2.33 -9.50 2.66
CA ALA A 237 2.38 -10.21 3.95
C ALA A 237 3.16 -9.44 5.02
N PRO A 238 2.78 -9.59 6.29
CA PRO A 238 1.61 -10.34 6.79
C PRO A 238 0.35 -9.47 6.91
N LEU A 239 0.46 -8.15 6.71
CA LEU A 239 -0.62 -7.18 6.86
C LEU A 239 -0.49 -6.06 5.84
N ARG A 240 -1.58 -5.74 5.16
CA ARG A 240 -1.67 -4.62 4.24
C ARG A 240 -2.99 -3.88 4.35
N LEU A 241 -2.99 -2.63 3.89
CA LEU A 241 -4.20 -1.84 3.67
C LEU A 241 -4.86 -2.23 2.34
N VAL A 242 -6.20 -2.22 2.30
CA VAL A 242 -6.99 -2.26 1.07
C VAL A 242 -8.06 -1.19 1.13
N VAL A 243 -8.04 -0.29 0.14
CA VAL A 243 -9.01 0.80 -0.03
C VAL A 243 -9.52 0.73 -1.47
N PRO A 244 -10.65 0.06 -1.73
CA PRO A 244 -11.02 -0.38 -3.07
C PRO A 244 -11.36 0.76 -4.05
N TRP A 245 -11.81 1.91 -3.56
CA TRP A 245 -12.17 3.08 -4.39
C TRP A 245 -10.99 3.99 -4.73
N LYS A 246 -9.80 3.72 -4.16
CA LYS A 246 -8.58 4.49 -4.41
C LYS A 246 -7.62 3.72 -5.31
N TYR A 247 -6.74 4.43 -5.99
CA TYR A 247 -5.66 3.79 -6.74
C TYR A 247 -4.79 2.90 -5.84
N GLY A 248 -4.37 1.75 -6.36
CA GLY A 248 -3.72 0.68 -5.61
C GLY A 248 -2.48 1.08 -4.80
N PHE A 249 -1.80 2.18 -5.15
CA PHE A 249 -0.64 2.65 -4.38
C PHE A 249 -1.00 3.18 -2.99
N LYS A 250 -2.27 3.57 -2.76
CA LYS A 250 -2.79 3.92 -1.44
C LYS A 250 -2.87 2.73 -0.49
N SER A 251 -2.97 1.54 -1.04
CA SER A 251 -3.08 0.29 -0.29
C SER A 251 -1.70 -0.23 0.09
N ILE A 252 -1.05 0.46 1.06
CA ILE A 252 0.30 0.16 1.56
C ILE A 252 0.43 -1.28 2.07
N LYS A 253 1.61 -1.88 1.86
CA LYS A 253 1.95 -3.27 2.17
C LYS A 253 2.98 -3.37 3.28
N GLY A 254 2.99 -4.49 4.02
CA GLY A 254 3.99 -4.74 5.06
C GLY A 254 3.98 -3.67 6.16
N ILE A 255 2.80 -3.34 6.69
CA ILE A 255 2.59 -2.27 7.68
C ILE A 255 3.23 -2.64 9.00
N VAL A 256 4.03 -1.72 9.56
CA VAL A 256 4.60 -1.83 10.92
C VAL A 256 4.14 -0.71 11.84
N LYS A 257 3.61 0.40 11.28
CA LYS A 257 3.13 1.52 12.09
C LYS A 257 1.87 2.15 11.51
N ILE A 258 0.93 2.47 12.40
CA ILE A 258 -0.29 3.23 12.14
C ILE A 258 -0.30 4.39 13.14
N GLU A 259 -0.30 5.63 12.66
CA GLU A 259 -0.20 6.82 13.48
C GLU A 259 -1.35 7.77 13.19
N LEU A 260 -2.15 8.12 14.20
CA LEU A 260 -3.20 9.12 14.07
C LEU A 260 -2.61 10.51 14.27
N THR A 261 -2.96 11.46 13.38
CA THR A 261 -2.41 12.82 13.37
C THR A 261 -3.48 13.85 13.02
N ASP A 262 -3.27 15.10 13.42
CA ASP A 262 -4.09 16.26 13.03
C ASP A 262 -3.65 16.88 11.70
N THR A 263 -2.47 16.52 11.22
CA THR A 263 -1.84 17.07 10.02
C THR A 263 -1.84 16.02 8.90
N MET A 264 -2.18 16.46 7.68
CA MET A 264 -2.17 15.60 6.49
C MET A 264 -0.77 15.01 6.26
N PRO A 265 -0.63 13.66 6.28
CA PRO A 265 0.66 13.04 6.04
C PRO A 265 1.09 13.21 4.57
N ARG A 266 2.37 13.46 4.38
CA ARG A 266 2.96 13.47 3.05
C ARG A 266 3.35 12.06 2.65
N SER A 267 2.67 11.49 1.66
CA SER A 267 2.96 10.13 1.20
C SER A 267 4.27 10.03 0.43
N THR A 268 4.78 8.81 0.26
CA THR A 268 6.02 8.54 -0.48
C THR A 268 5.93 9.05 -1.92
N TRP A 269 4.80 8.83 -2.61
CA TRP A 269 4.62 9.30 -3.99
C TRP A 269 4.44 10.82 -4.09
N MET A 270 3.70 11.44 -3.17
CA MET A 270 3.63 12.91 -3.08
C MET A 270 5.00 13.55 -2.85
N ALA A 271 5.88 12.87 -2.10
CA ALA A 271 7.23 13.36 -1.86
C ALA A 271 8.15 13.19 -3.09
N ALA A 272 7.99 12.08 -3.83
CA ALA A 272 8.83 11.75 -4.97
C ALA A 272 8.43 12.51 -6.25
N VAL A 273 7.12 12.59 -6.54
CA VAL A 273 6.61 13.19 -7.79
C VAL A 273 5.29 13.94 -7.51
N PRO A 274 5.36 15.10 -6.85
CA PRO A 274 4.19 15.83 -6.35
C PRO A 274 3.25 16.33 -7.47
N ASN A 275 3.73 16.45 -8.70
CA ASN A 275 2.90 16.87 -9.84
C ASN A 275 2.11 15.72 -10.48
N GLU A 276 2.35 14.49 -10.05
CA GLU A 276 1.70 13.29 -10.61
C GLU A 276 0.83 12.57 -9.58
N TYR A 277 1.10 12.75 -8.28
CA TYR A 277 0.45 12.00 -7.20
C TYR A 277 -0.04 12.94 -6.10
N GLY A 278 -1.36 12.97 -5.92
CA GLY A 278 -2.01 13.69 -4.86
C GLY A 278 -2.26 12.83 -3.60
N PHE A 279 -2.86 13.43 -2.59
CA PHE A 279 -3.16 12.76 -1.33
C PHE A 279 -4.34 11.79 -1.43
N TYR A 280 -5.43 12.23 -2.07
CA TYR A 280 -6.67 11.45 -2.08
C TYR A 280 -6.56 10.21 -2.96
N ALA A 281 -6.00 10.35 -4.16
CA ALA A 281 -5.78 9.28 -5.11
C ALA A 281 -7.02 8.40 -5.37
N ASN A 282 -8.19 9.02 -5.38
CA ASN A 282 -9.43 8.37 -5.74
C ASN A 282 -9.42 7.97 -7.21
N VAL A 283 -9.92 6.79 -7.55
CA VAL A 283 -10.06 6.39 -8.94
C VAL A 283 -11.03 7.32 -9.63
N ASN A 284 -10.53 8.09 -10.61
CA ASN A 284 -11.29 9.09 -11.33
C ASN A 284 -10.98 9.02 -12.83
N PRO A 285 -11.92 8.53 -13.68
CA PRO A 285 -11.72 8.44 -15.12
C PRO A 285 -11.65 9.80 -15.84
N GLN A 286 -12.02 10.89 -15.15
CA GLN A 286 -12.06 12.25 -15.70
C GLN A 286 -10.78 13.06 -15.40
N VAL A 287 -9.87 12.50 -14.62
CA VAL A 287 -8.59 13.12 -14.26
C VAL A 287 -7.46 12.22 -14.71
N ASP A 288 -6.86 12.57 -15.84
CA ASP A 288 -5.76 11.80 -16.40
C ASP A 288 -4.48 11.94 -15.57
N HIS A 289 -3.69 10.87 -15.56
CA HIS A 289 -2.31 10.99 -15.12
C HIS A 289 -1.53 11.82 -16.18
N PRO A 290 -0.56 12.68 -15.78
CA PRO A 290 0.17 13.51 -16.76
C PRO A 290 0.80 12.76 -17.94
N ARG A 291 0.98 11.45 -17.83
CA ARG A 291 1.64 10.62 -18.84
C ARG A 291 0.71 9.64 -19.59
N TRP A 292 -0.50 9.39 -19.08
CA TRP A 292 -1.48 8.48 -19.73
C TRP A 292 -2.90 8.78 -19.26
N SER A 293 -3.88 8.31 -20.06
CA SER A 293 -5.29 8.45 -19.73
C SER A 293 -5.75 7.47 -18.65
N GLN A 294 -6.65 7.94 -17.79
CA GLN A 294 -7.33 7.14 -16.77
C GLN A 294 -8.74 6.70 -17.20
N ALA A 295 -9.21 7.13 -18.39
CA ALA A 295 -10.56 6.84 -18.85
C ALA A 295 -10.85 5.34 -19.04
N THR A 296 -9.82 4.54 -19.33
CA THR A 296 -9.97 3.10 -19.54
C THR A 296 -8.91 2.30 -18.81
N GLU A 297 -9.18 1.02 -18.57
CA GLU A 297 -8.29 0.10 -17.88
C GLU A 297 -8.20 -1.26 -18.57
N ARG A 298 -7.14 -2.01 -18.29
CA ARG A 298 -6.96 -3.39 -18.70
C ARG A 298 -7.15 -4.31 -17.50
N ARG A 299 -8.12 -5.21 -17.56
CA ARG A 299 -8.24 -6.30 -16.57
C ARG A 299 -7.12 -7.32 -16.79
N ILE A 300 -6.32 -7.61 -15.76
CA ILE A 300 -5.30 -8.64 -15.83
C ILE A 300 -5.97 -9.99 -16.11
N GLY A 301 -5.36 -10.85 -16.92
CA GLY A 301 -5.95 -12.11 -17.39
C GLY A 301 -7.07 -11.94 -18.43
N GLY A 302 -7.63 -10.74 -18.61
CA GLY A 302 -8.68 -10.44 -19.56
C GLY A 302 -8.19 -10.00 -20.94
N ARG A 303 -9.12 -9.80 -21.87
CA ARG A 303 -8.86 -9.27 -23.22
C ARG A 303 -9.40 -7.86 -23.38
N GLY A 304 -8.64 -6.99 -24.05
CA GLY A 304 -9.08 -5.63 -24.37
C GLY A 304 -9.02 -4.66 -23.19
N ARG A 305 -9.65 -3.51 -23.39
CA ARG A 305 -9.80 -2.47 -22.37
C ARG A 305 -11.29 -2.26 -22.07
N ARG A 306 -11.57 -1.79 -20.87
CA ARG A 306 -12.89 -1.40 -20.41
C ARG A 306 -12.86 0.01 -19.86
N ASP A 307 -14.02 0.65 -19.74
CA ASP A 307 -14.11 1.96 -19.11
C ASP A 307 -13.79 1.85 -17.62
N THR A 308 -13.04 2.84 -17.12
CA THR A 308 -12.78 2.99 -15.70
C THR A 308 -14.01 3.60 -15.03
N LEU A 309 -14.46 3.00 -13.92
CA LEU A 309 -15.58 3.51 -13.14
C LEU A 309 -15.10 4.56 -12.12
N MET A 310 -15.91 5.60 -11.89
CA MET A 310 -15.67 6.56 -10.83
C MET A 310 -15.60 5.85 -9.47
N PHE A 311 -14.63 6.24 -8.62
CA PHE A 311 -14.34 5.53 -7.37
C PHE A 311 -14.19 4.01 -7.53
N ASN A 312 -13.71 3.56 -8.70
CA ASN A 312 -13.60 2.14 -9.04
C ASN A 312 -14.93 1.38 -8.94
N GLY A 313 -16.06 2.08 -9.10
CA GLY A 313 -17.42 1.53 -9.01
C GLY A 313 -18.00 1.47 -7.60
N TYR A 314 -17.40 2.14 -6.61
CA TYR A 314 -17.89 2.25 -5.22
C TYR A 314 -18.49 3.65 -4.93
N GLU A 315 -19.05 4.30 -5.95
CA GLU A 315 -19.56 5.67 -5.84
C GLU A 315 -20.70 5.79 -4.82
N GLU A 316 -21.60 4.83 -4.78
CA GLU A 316 -22.74 4.84 -3.87
C GLU A 316 -22.32 4.83 -2.41
N GLU A 317 -21.22 4.14 -2.07
CA GLU A 317 -20.73 3.96 -0.70
C GLU A 317 -19.82 5.13 -0.25
N VAL A 318 -19.13 5.79 -1.19
CA VAL A 318 -18.04 6.71 -0.79
C VAL A 318 -18.18 8.14 -1.29
N ALA A 319 -19.05 8.44 -2.27
CA ALA A 319 -19.16 9.79 -2.83
C ALA A 319 -19.51 10.85 -1.77
N ALA A 320 -20.29 10.47 -0.77
CA ALA A 320 -20.68 11.35 0.35
C ALA A 320 -19.48 11.88 1.15
N LEU A 321 -18.37 11.13 1.24
CA LEU A 321 -17.13 11.54 1.91
C LEU A 321 -16.48 12.76 1.24
N TYR A 322 -16.78 13.00 -0.04
CA TYR A 322 -16.14 14.03 -0.87
C TYR A 322 -17.11 15.15 -1.28
N THR A 323 -18.29 15.22 -0.63
CA THR A 323 -19.28 16.26 -0.92
C THR A 323 -18.67 17.66 -0.78
N GLY A 324 -18.77 18.47 -1.84
CA GLY A 324 -18.24 19.84 -1.88
C GLY A 324 -16.75 19.94 -2.20
N MET A 325 -16.07 18.81 -2.46
CA MET A 325 -14.65 18.77 -2.85
C MET A 325 -14.53 18.75 -4.38
N ASP A 326 -13.68 19.60 -4.96
CA ASP A 326 -13.30 19.48 -6.37
C ASP A 326 -12.30 18.32 -6.52
N LEU A 327 -12.75 17.21 -7.12
CA LEU A 327 -11.95 16.00 -7.31
C LEU A 327 -10.93 16.11 -8.46
N ARG A 328 -10.88 17.22 -9.18
CA ARG A 328 -9.84 17.50 -10.18
C ARG A 328 -8.63 18.17 -9.55
N GLU A 329 -8.88 19.01 -8.55
CA GLU A 329 -7.83 19.66 -7.75
C GLU A 329 -7.33 18.75 -6.63
N ASN A 330 -8.23 17.93 -6.07
CA ASN A 330 -7.97 17.01 -4.95
C ASN A 330 -7.82 15.56 -5.45
N PHE A 331 -6.78 15.30 -6.20
CA PHE A 331 -6.46 13.98 -6.77
C PHE A 331 -5.47 13.17 -5.91
#